data_c69e70d19c628263dd3e5971bfce43dd
#
_entry.id   c69e70d19c628263dd3e5971bfce43dd
#
_cell.length_a   1.000
_cell.length_b   1.000
_cell.length_c   1.000
_cell.angle_alpha   90.00
_cell.angle_beta   90.00
_cell.angle_gamma   90.00
#
_symmetry.space_group_name_H-M   'P 1'
#
loop_
_entity.id
_entity.type
_entity.pdbx_description
1 polymer ?
#
loop_
_entity_poly.entity_id
_entity_poly.type
_entity_poly.pdbx_seq_one_letter_code
_entity_poly.pdbx_strand_id
1 'polypeptide(L)'
;SVDALEQVWVGEGTPIGATKAVPEAYRNRLERSPVEGDIDITVVCNDRAMAAESAVVDETYGAGVDLPFDVTVREDLTRAELRRALTRDGDFLHYVGHIDDRGFACADGHLDAATVDHVGVDAFLLNACRSFAQGAELVRAGAVAGIVTLDDVVNEMEMVAEGVRTT
;
A
#
# COMPACT_ATOMS: atom_id res chain seq x y z
N SER A 1 -17.82 23.80 4.22
CA SER A 1 -16.79 23.37 5.17
C SER A 1 -15.84 22.48 4.40
N VAL A 2 -14.65 22.94 4.13
CA VAL A 2 -13.60 22.10 3.60
C VAL A 2 -13.16 21.30 4.81
N ASP A 3 -13.52 20.01 4.85
CA ASP A 3 -12.97 19.11 5.85
C ASP A 3 -11.46 19.11 5.69
N ALA A 4 -10.78 19.59 6.71
CA ALA A 4 -9.33 19.56 6.74
C ALA A 4 -8.92 18.12 6.63
N LEU A 5 -8.10 17.78 5.64
CA LEU A 5 -7.47 16.49 5.54
C LEU A 5 -6.60 16.33 6.77
N GLU A 6 -7.04 15.50 7.70
CA GLU A 6 -6.25 15.18 8.85
C GLU A 6 -5.01 14.42 8.39
N GLN A 7 -3.88 15.00 8.72
CA GLN A 7 -2.58 14.40 8.46
C GLN A 7 -2.15 13.71 9.74
N VAL A 8 -2.13 12.38 9.72
CA VAL A 8 -1.69 11.59 10.86
C VAL A 8 -0.23 11.18 10.64
N TRP A 9 0.64 11.59 11.55
CA TRP A 9 2.00 11.08 11.66
C TRP A 9 2.07 10.10 12.82
N VAL A 10 2.62 8.93 12.56
CA VAL A 10 2.91 7.93 13.58
C VAL A 10 4.42 7.68 13.57
N GLY A 11 5.11 8.10 14.64
CA GLY A 11 6.56 7.98 14.77
C GLY A 11 7.18 9.09 15.60
N GLU A 12 8.49 9.02 15.82
CA GLU A 12 9.24 10.06 16.51
C GLU A 12 9.59 11.23 15.57
N GLY A 13 9.59 12.45 16.09
CA GLY A 13 9.92 13.64 15.35
C GLY A 13 8.75 14.30 14.62
N THR A 14 9.09 15.34 13.85
CA THR A 14 8.10 16.09 13.05
C THR A 14 8.33 15.79 11.56
N PRO A 15 7.39 15.15 10.88
CA PRO A 15 7.55 14.81 9.47
C PRO A 15 7.38 16.06 8.61
N ILE A 16 8.45 16.52 7.98
CA ILE A 16 8.37 17.62 7.03
C ILE A 16 7.91 17.07 5.68
N GLY A 17 6.68 17.37 5.31
CA GLY A 17 6.10 16.98 4.03
C GLY A 17 5.69 15.51 3.92
N ALA A 18 5.55 14.80 5.05
CA ALA A 18 5.14 13.39 5.08
C ALA A 18 3.67 13.18 4.69
N THR A 19 2.86 14.20 4.84
CA THR A 19 1.45 14.16 4.46
C THR A 19 1.16 15.31 3.53
N LYS A 20 0.70 15.00 2.33
CA LYS A 20 0.34 16.01 1.35
C LYS A 20 -1.01 15.70 0.76
N ALA A 21 -1.92 16.64 0.92
CA ALA A 21 -3.09 16.70 0.06
C ALA A 21 -2.62 17.21 -1.31
N VAL A 22 -2.51 16.30 -2.26
CA VAL A 22 -2.11 16.68 -3.63
C VAL A 22 -3.35 16.96 -4.47
N PRO A 23 -3.32 17.99 -5.37
CA PRO A 23 -4.46 18.35 -6.21
C PRO A 23 -4.99 17.18 -7.05
N GLU A 24 -4.12 16.26 -7.46
CA GLU A 24 -4.45 15.07 -8.21
C GLU A 24 -5.42 14.16 -7.43
N ALA A 25 -5.14 13.90 -6.15
CA ALA A 25 -6.00 13.10 -5.29
C ALA A 25 -7.42 13.69 -5.17
N TYR A 26 -7.53 15.01 -5.08
CA TYR A 26 -8.84 15.69 -5.08
C TYR A 26 -9.60 15.51 -6.39
N ARG A 27 -8.93 15.67 -7.53
CA ARG A 27 -9.56 15.46 -8.83
C ARG A 27 -10.04 14.03 -8.97
N ASN A 28 -9.18 13.05 -8.63
CA ASN A 28 -9.50 11.64 -8.64
C ASN A 28 -10.74 11.35 -7.77
N ARG A 29 -10.80 11.93 -6.56
CA ARG A 29 -11.95 11.78 -5.66
C ARG A 29 -13.26 12.30 -6.26
N LEU A 30 -13.22 13.40 -7.00
CA LEU A 30 -14.41 13.99 -7.64
C LEU A 30 -14.93 13.14 -8.81
N GLU A 31 -14.05 12.34 -9.42
CA GLU A 31 -14.38 11.47 -10.56
C GLU A 31 -14.88 10.08 -10.10
N ARG A 32 -14.68 9.72 -8.82
CA ARG A 32 -15.11 8.43 -8.26
C ARG A 32 -16.55 8.47 -7.79
N SER A 33 -17.28 7.40 -8.10
CA SER A 33 -18.60 7.16 -7.51
C SER A 33 -18.46 6.67 -6.06
N PRO A 34 -19.45 6.94 -5.20
CA PRO A 34 -19.49 6.32 -3.89
C PRO A 34 -19.56 4.78 -4.01
N VAL A 35 -18.85 4.10 -3.11
CA VAL A 35 -18.91 2.64 -3.01
C VAL A 35 -20.28 2.22 -2.53
N GLU A 36 -20.89 1.25 -3.20
CA GLU A 36 -22.15 0.60 -2.78
C GLU A 36 -21.86 -0.88 -2.54
N GLY A 37 -22.15 -1.38 -1.34
CA GLY A 37 -21.94 -2.78 -0.96
C GLY A 37 -20.73 -3.01 -0.08
N ASP A 38 -20.17 -4.22 -0.14
CA ASP A 38 -19.01 -4.63 0.63
C ASP A 38 -17.75 -3.98 0.05
N ILE A 39 -16.78 -3.66 0.92
CA ILE A 39 -15.51 -3.05 0.54
C ILE A 39 -14.59 -4.13 -0.05
N ASP A 40 -14.21 -4.00 -1.32
CA ASP A 40 -13.29 -4.91 -2.03
C ASP A 40 -11.83 -4.60 -1.63
N ILE A 41 -11.21 -5.51 -0.89
CA ILE A 41 -9.82 -5.41 -0.44
C ILE A 41 -8.98 -6.46 -1.14
N THR A 42 -8.01 -6.02 -1.94
CA THR A 42 -7.01 -6.90 -2.51
C THR A 42 -5.71 -6.80 -1.72
N VAL A 43 -5.26 -7.91 -1.13
CA VAL A 43 -3.96 -8.03 -0.48
C VAL A 43 -3.00 -8.74 -1.43
N VAL A 44 -1.86 -8.10 -1.70
CA VAL A 44 -0.78 -8.65 -2.54
C VAL A 44 0.43 -8.91 -1.66
N CYS A 45 0.82 -10.17 -1.51
CA CYS A 45 2.00 -10.57 -0.77
C CYS A 45 3.08 -11.08 -1.75
N ASN A 46 4.05 -10.24 -2.07
CA ASN A 46 5.15 -10.56 -2.99
C ASN A 46 6.48 -10.80 -2.26
N ASP A 47 6.44 -10.98 -0.95
CA ASP A 47 7.58 -11.42 -0.14
C ASP A 47 7.20 -12.61 0.73
N ARG A 48 7.81 -13.76 0.45
CA ARG A 48 7.56 -14.99 1.20
C ARG A 48 8.04 -14.94 2.65
N ALA A 49 9.05 -14.12 2.97
CA ALA A 49 9.51 -13.95 4.33
C ALA A 49 8.49 -13.13 5.15
N MET A 50 7.75 -12.23 4.50
CA MET A 50 6.67 -11.44 5.08
C MET A 50 5.30 -12.12 4.96
N ALA A 51 5.21 -13.26 4.29
CA ALA A 51 3.97 -14.04 4.15
C ALA A 51 3.43 -14.55 5.50
N ALA A 52 4.29 -14.69 6.52
CA ALA A 52 3.85 -14.93 7.90
C ALA A 52 3.07 -13.75 8.49
N GLU A 53 3.29 -12.52 7.98
CA GLU A 53 2.49 -11.34 8.32
C GLU A 53 1.14 -11.34 7.59
N SER A 54 1.00 -12.07 6.48
CA SER A 54 -0.28 -12.24 5.80
C SER A 54 -1.29 -13.04 6.64
N ALA A 55 -0.83 -13.90 7.53
CA ALA A 55 -1.69 -14.53 8.55
C ALA A 55 -2.26 -13.49 9.53
N VAL A 56 -1.51 -12.42 9.84
CA VAL A 56 -1.98 -11.27 10.61
C VAL A 56 -3.01 -10.46 9.79
N VAL A 57 -2.87 -10.44 8.47
CA VAL A 57 -3.86 -9.80 7.58
C VAL A 57 -5.18 -10.56 7.61
N ASP A 58 -5.17 -11.88 7.56
CA ASP A 58 -6.35 -12.72 7.73
C ASP A 58 -7.00 -12.51 9.13
N GLU A 59 -6.19 -12.32 10.16
CA GLU A 59 -6.66 -12.01 11.51
C GLU A 59 -7.15 -10.55 11.64
N THR A 60 -6.54 -9.61 10.93
CA THR A 60 -6.89 -8.19 10.97
C THR A 60 -8.14 -7.87 10.16
N TYR A 61 -8.31 -8.49 9.00
CA TYR A 61 -9.47 -8.25 8.12
C TYR A 61 -10.55 -9.33 8.23
N GLY A 62 -10.21 -10.53 8.76
CA GLY A 62 -11.11 -11.69 8.78
C GLY A 62 -11.68 -12.06 10.14
N ALA A 63 -11.03 -11.71 11.25
CA ALA A 63 -11.43 -12.17 12.57
C ALA A 63 -12.21 -11.11 13.38
N GLY A 64 -13.53 -11.22 13.39
CA GLY A 64 -14.34 -10.71 14.51
C GLY A 64 -14.86 -9.29 14.38
N VAL A 65 -14.75 -8.64 13.25
CA VAL A 65 -15.42 -7.38 12.97
C VAL A 65 -16.52 -7.67 11.94
N ASP A 66 -17.76 -7.40 12.31
CA ASP A 66 -18.94 -7.52 11.43
C ASP A 66 -18.93 -6.33 10.42
N LEU A 67 -17.80 -6.21 9.68
CA LEU A 67 -17.64 -5.21 8.65
C LEU A 67 -17.82 -5.88 7.28
N PRO A 68 -18.45 -5.19 6.35
CA PRO A 68 -18.73 -5.70 5.01
C PRO A 68 -17.45 -5.63 4.14
N PHE A 69 -16.47 -6.50 4.44
CA PHE A 69 -15.23 -6.62 3.66
C PHE A 69 -15.26 -7.89 2.81
N ASP A 70 -14.94 -7.74 1.53
CA ASP A 70 -14.59 -8.84 0.62
C ASP A 70 -13.07 -8.82 0.39
N VAL A 71 -12.36 -9.76 1.02
CA VAL A 71 -10.90 -9.79 1.04
C VAL A 71 -10.37 -10.87 0.11
N THR A 72 -9.56 -10.49 -0.87
CA THR A 72 -8.84 -11.39 -1.77
C THR A 72 -7.34 -11.30 -1.51
N VAL A 73 -6.72 -12.40 -1.09
CA VAL A 73 -5.25 -12.49 -0.92
C VAL A 73 -4.63 -13.11 -2.18
N ARG A 74 -3.54 -12.51 -2.65
CA ARG A 74 -2.75 -12.96 -3.80
C ARG A 74 -1.28 -12.96 -3.45
N GLU A 75 -0.57 -14.02 -3.87
CA GLU A 75 0.85 -14.19 -3.58
C GLU A 75 1.67 -14.31 -4.86
N ASP A 76 2.94 -13.92 -4.79
CA ASP A 76 3.93 -14.08 -5.86
C ASP A 76 3.45 -13.55 -7.23
N LEU A 77 2.79 -12.38 -7.26
CA LEU A 77 2.29 -11.80 -8.50
C LEU A 77 3.44 -11.43 -9.44
N THR A 78 3.25 -11.75 -10.71
CA THR A 78 4.05 -11.20 -11.81
C THR A 78 3.72 -9.73 -12.05
N ARG A 79 4.58 -9.01 -12.78
CA ARG A 79 4.35 -7.61 -13.18
C ARG A 79 3.01 -7.41 -13.87
N ALA A 80 2.64 -8.35 -14.76
CA ALA A 80 1.37 -8.28 -15.48
C ALA A 80 0.16 -8.49 -14.57
N GLU A 81 0.30 -9.34 -13.55
CA GLU A 81 -0.77 -9.60 -12.57
C GLU A 81 -0.91 -8.45 -11.58
N LEU A 82 0.21 -7.89 -11.08
CA LEU A 82 0.17 -6.72 -10.21
C LEU A 82 -0.41 -5.50 -10.95
N ARG A 83 -0.02 -5.29 -12.22
CA ARG A 83 -0.62 -4.24 -13.06
C ARG A 83 -2.13 -4.42 -13.17
N ARG A 84 -2.63 -5.63 -13.40
CA ARG A 84 -4.07 -5.91 -13.46
C ARG A 84 -4.76 -5.65 -12.12
N ALA A 85 -4.12 -5.99 -10.99
CA ALA A 85 -4.66 -5.71 -9.66
C ALA A 85 -4.78 -4.19 -9.40
N LEU A 86 -3.80 -3.40 -9.85
CA LEU A 86 -3.81 -1.94 -9.74
C LEU A 86 -4.82 -1.26 -10.67
N THR A 87 -5.02 -1.81 -11.87
CA THR A 87 -5.89 -1.19 -12.90
C THR A 87 -7.36 -1.63 -12.81
N ARG A 88 -7.65 -2.72 -12.09
CA ARG A 88 -9.02 -3.14 -11.82
C ARG A 88 -9.68 -2.17 -10.84
N ASP A 89 -10.97 -1.88 -11.05
CA ASP A 89 -11.76 -1.14 -10.07
C ASP A 89 -11.83 -1.93 -8.76
N GLY A 90 -11.57 -1.26 -7.65
CA GLY A 90 -11.55 -1.82 -6.31
C GLY A 90 -11.39 -0.71 -5.26
N ASP A 91 -11.72 -1.00 -4.01
CA ASP A 91 -11.72 0.01 -2.97
C ASP A 91 -10.35 0.18 -2.32
N PHE A 92 -9.66 -0.95 -2.07
CA PHE A 92 -8.40 -0.93 -1.34
C PHE A 92 -7.42 -2.00 -1.82
N LEU A 93 -6.15 -1.61 -1.98
CA LEU A 93 -5.05 -2.54 -2.26
C LEU A 93 -3.98 -2.43 -1.18
N HIS A 94 -3.68 -3.55 -0.53
CA HIS A 94 -2.58 -3.67 0.42
C HIS A 94 -1.44 -4.47 -0.23
N TYR A 95 -0.32 -3.82 -0.51
CA TYR A 95 0.88 -4.46 -1.01
C TYR A 95 1.86 -4.72 0.14
N VAL A 96 2.32 -5.96 0.26
CA VAL A 96 3.35 -6.43 1.20
C VAL A 96 4.51 -6.99 0.39
N GLY A 97 5.69 -6.37 0.50
CA GLY A 97 6.86 -6.79 -0.27
C GLY A 97 7.94 -5.73 -0.36
N HIS A 98 8.83 -5.88 -1.31
CA HIS A 98 9.91 -4.92 -1.53
C HIS A 98 9.56 -3.90 -2.62
N ILE A 99 9.93 -2.65 -2.37
CA ILE A 99 9.91 -1.56 -3.34
C ILE A 99 11.29 -0.90 -3.34
N ASP A 100 11.82 -0.68 -4.53
CA ASP A 100 13.07 0.05 -4.75
C ASP A 100 12.92 1.05 -5.92
N ASP A 101 14.03 1.65 -6.36
CA ASP A 101 14.05 2.62 -7.46
C ASP A 101 13.54 2.05 -8.80
N ARG A 102 13.47 0.72 -8.94
CA ARG A 102 12.95 0.02 -10.12
C ARG A 102 11.44 -0.23 -10.03
N GLY A 103 10.83 -0.03 -8.86
CA GLY A 103 9.43 -0.25 -8.60
C GLY A 103 9.12 -1.41 -7.66
N PHE A 104 7.91 -1.92 -7.75
CA PHE A 104 7.40 -3.04 -6.97
C PHE A 104 8.08 -4.35 -7.36
N ALA A 105 8.64 -5.07 -6.40
CA ALA A 105 9.17 -6.40 -6.63
C ALA A 105 8.03 -7.39 -6.99
N CYS A 106 8.21 -8.11 -8.09
CA CYS A 106 7.27 -9.08 -8.62
C CYS A 106 7.99 -10.41 -8.90
N ALA A 107 7.25 -11.48 -9.07
CA ALA A 107 7.82 -12.81 -9.34
C ALA A 107 8.74 -12.85 -10.59
N ASP A 108 8.51 -11.96 -11.57
CA ASP A 108 9.23 -11.89 -12.85
C ASP A 108 10.02 -10.58 -13.04
N GLY A 109 10.31 -9.84 -11.98
CA GLY A 109 11.07 -8.58 -12.04
C GLY A 109 10.42 -7.46 -11.26
N HIS A 110 10.46 -6.21 -11.78
CA HIS A 110 9.92 -5.04 -11.09
C HIS A 110 8.88 -4.34 -11.95
N LEU A 111 7.81 -3.86 -11.32
CA LEU A 111 6.79 -3.01 -11.92
C LEU A 111 6.99 -1.58 -11.42
N ASP A 112 7.41 -0.69 -12.31
CA ASP A 112 7.45 0.75 -12.01
C ASP A 112 6.04 1.34 -12.15
N ALA A 113 5.53 1.96 -11.08
CA ALA A 113 4.21 2.60 -11.06
C ALA A 113 4.10 3.72 -12.09
N ALA A 114 5.19 4.40 -12.45
CA ALA A 114 5.21 5.42 -13.51
C ALA A 114 4.79 4.85 -14.89
N THR A 115 4.83 3.52 -15.07
CA THR A 115 4.41 2.84 -16.30
C THR A 115 2.94 2.38 -16.26
N VAL A 116 2.22 2.70 -15.19
CA VAL A 116 0.79 2.37 -15.03
C VAL A 116 -0.03 3.60 -15.44
N ASP A 117 -0.68 3.53 -16.58
CA ASP A 117 -1.42 4.67 -17.16
C ASP A 117 -2.70 5.01 -16.38
N HIS A 118 -3.30 4.00 -15.73
CA HIS A 118 -4.54 4.16 -14.96
C HIS A 118 -4.52 3.23 -13.75
N VAL A 119 -4.94 3.77 -12.61
CA VAL A 119 -5.18 3.02 -11.36
C VAL A 119 -6.67 3.01 -11.06
N GLY A 120 -7.24 1.82 -10.95
CA GLY A 120 -8.66 1.59 -10.66
C GLY A 120 -8.97 1.52 -9.17
N VAL A 121 -7.98 1.20 -8.33
CA VAL A 121 -8.18 1.14 -6.88
C VAL A 121 -8.29 2.54 -6.28
N ASP A 122 -9.21 2.72 -5.33
CA ASP A 122 -9.43 4.02 -4.68
C ASP A 122 -8.30 4.37 -3.72
N ALA A 123 -7.92 3.44 -2.86
CA ALA A 123 -6.87 3.68 -1.87
C ALA A 123 -5.89 2.49 -1.77
N PHE A 124 -4.71 2.76 -1.22
CA PHE A 124 -3.69 1.71 -1.07
C PHE A 124 -2.87 1.87 0.20
N LEU A 125 -2.31 0.74 0.66
CA LEU A 125 -1.24 0.67 1.65
C LEU A 125 -0.04 -0.03 1.02
N LEU A 126 1.13 0.63 1.02
CA LEU A 126 2.39 0.04 0.58
C LEU A 126 3.25 -0.29 1.80
N ASN A 127 3.12 -1.51 2.30
CA ASN A 127 3.99 -2.04 3.35
C ASN A 127 5.32 -2.50 2.73
N ALA A 128 6.17 -1.53 2.44
CA ALA A 128 7.48 -1.70 1.81
C ALA A 128 8.34 -0.48 2.09
N CYS A 129 9.65 -0.67 2.25
CA CYS A 129 10.59 0.43 2.44
C CYS A 129 10.55 1.41 1.26
N ARG A 130 10.76 2.72 1.53
CA ARG A 130 10.90 3.79 0.52
C ARG A 130 9.80 3.84 -0.54
N SER A 131 8.58 3.47 -0.16
CA SER A 131 7.48 3.33 -1.11
C SER A 131 6.86 4.67 -1.58
N PHE A 132 7.31 5.82 -1.04
CA PHE A 132 6.71 7.13 -1.31
C PHE A 132 6.68 7.48 -2.80
N ALA A 133 7.79 7.29 -3.54
CA ALA A 133 7.86 7.66 -4.96
C ALA A 133 6.86 6.85 -5.80
N GLN A 134 6.78 5.54 -5.56
CA GLN A 134 5.83 4.66 -6.26
C GLN A 134 4.38 4.98 -5.88
N GLY A 135 4.11 5.26 -4.59
CA GLY A 135 2.77 5.69 -4.15
C GLY A 135 2.32 7.00 -4.78
N ALA A 136 3.23 7.97 -4.94
CA ALA A 136 2.93 9.23 -5.63
C ALA A 136 2.53 9.01 -7.10
N GLU A 137 3.17 8.07 -7.80
CA GLU A 137 2.79 7.70 -9.18
C GLU A 137 1.40 7.03 -9.22
N LEU A 138 1.05 6.18 -8.23
CA LEU A 138 -0.30 5.59 -8.16
C LEU A 138 -1.38 6.66 -7.99
N VAL A 139 -1.13 7.70 -7.19
CA VAL A 139 -2.07 8.83 -7.05
C VAL A 139 -2.17 9.62 -8.36
N ARG A 140 -1.06 9.88 -9.06
CA ARG A 140 -1.09 10.54 -10.38
C ARG A 140 -1.89 9.74 -11.40
N ALA A 141 -1.83 8.41 -11.32
CA ALA A 141 -2.51 7.50 -12.24
C ALA A 141 -3.99 7.26 -11.88
N GLY A 142 -4.52 7.77 -10.75
CA GLY A 142 -5.95 7.71 -10.45
C GLY A 142 -6.35 7.33 -9.03
N ALA A 143 -5.43 6.86 -8.16
CA ALA A 143 -5.76 6.58 -6.78
C ALA A 143 -6.12 7.87 -6.02
N VAL A 144 -7.02 7.76 -5.06
CA VAL A 144 -7.52 8.89 -4.25
C VAL A 144 -6.63 9.15 -3.04
N ALA A 145 -6.09 8.09 -2.44
CA ALA A 145 -5.27 8.18 -1.24
C ALA A 145 -4.31 7.00 -1.13
N GLY A 146 -3.28 7.15 -0.29
CA GLY A 146 -2.38 6.04 0.01
C GLY A 146 -1.58 6.27 1.28
N ILE A 147 -1.22 5.14 1.91
CA ILE A 147 -0.27 5.09 3.01
C ILE A 147 1.03 4.51 2.48
N VAL A 148 2.13 5.19 2.74
CA VAL A 148 3.46 4.84 2.24
C VAL A 148 4.51 5.03 3.33
N THR A 149 5.66 4.40 3.17
CA THR A 149 6.84 4.61 4.01
C THR A 149 7.81 5.57 3.33
N LEU A 150 8.40 6.46 4.12
CA LEU A 150 9.37 7.46 3.64
C LEU A 150 10.81 6.93 3.64
N ASP A 151 11.10 6.03 4.57
CA ASP A 151 12.45 5.50 4.82
C ASP A 151 12.40 3.98 5.00
N ASP A 152 13.55 3.38 5.26
CA ASP A 152 13.64 1.95 5.50
C ASP A 152 12.90 1.58 6.81
N VAL A 153 12.05 0.57 6.74
CA VAL A 153 11.40 -0.01 7.92
C VAL A 153 12.43 -0.93 8.58
N VAL A 154 12.93 -0.54 9.75
CA VAL A 154 13.79 -1.40 10.56
C VAL A 154 12.92 -2.42 11.27
N ASN A 155 13.06 -3.68 10.89
CA ASN A 155 12.33 -4.75 11.57
C ASN A 155 12.95 -4.97 12.97
N GLU A 156 12.18 -4.80 14.05
CA GLU A 156 12.66 -4.95 15.43
C GLU A 156 13.32 -6.30 15.70
N MET A 157 12.99 -7.34 14.94
CA MET A 157 13.61 -8.66 15.02
C MET A 157 15.09 -8.67 14.59
N GLU A 158 15.52 -7.81 13.66
CA GLU A 158 16.94 -7.67 13.29
C GLU A 158 17.75 -6.97 14.37
N MET A 159 17.20 -5.97 15.05
CA MET A 159 17.89 -5.27 16.16
C MET A 159 18.19 -6.18 17.35
N VAL A 160 17.32 -7.14 17.64
CA VAL A 160 17.55 -8.12 18.71
C VAL A 160 18.65 -9.11 18.34
N ALA A 161 18.76 -9.48 17.07
CA ALA A 161 19.80 -10.41 16.59
C ALA A 161 21.20 -9.78 16.54
N GLU A 162 21.32 -8.48 16.27
CA GLU A 162 22.62 -7.77 16.33
C GLU A 162 23.05 -7.47 17.77
N GLY A 163 22.14 -7.15 18.67
CA GLY A 163 22.44 -6.89 20.08
C GLY A 163 22.98 -8.11 20.84
N VAL A 164 22.71 -9.33 20.37
CA VAL A 164 23.18 -10.58 20.99
C VAL A 164 24.60 -10.94 20.51
N ARG A 165 25.12 -10.35 19.44
CA ARG A 165 26.46 -10.64 18.90
C ARG A 165 27.58 -9.74 19.45
N THR A 166 27.27 -8.75 20.27
CA THR A 166 28.24 -7.74 20.78
C THR A 166 28.51 -7.84 22.28
N THR A 167 28.24 -8.98 22.93
CA THR A 167 28.60 -9.25 24.34
C THR A 167 29.43 -10.52 24.47
#